data_4fc2c8b3942c328f85c605a0402bae5e
#
_entry.id   4fc2c8b3942c328f85c605a0402bae5e
#
_cell.length_a   1.000
_cell.length_b   1.000
_cell.length_c   1.000
_cell.angle_alpha   90.00
_cell.angle_beta   90.00
_cell.angle_gamma   90.00
#
_symmetry.space_group_name_H-M   'P 1'
#
loop_
_entity.id
_entity.type
_entity.pdbx_description
1 polymer ?
#
loop_
_entity_poly.entity_id
_entity_poly.type
_entity_poly.pdbx_seq_one_letter_code
_entity_poly.pdbx_strand_id
1 'polypeptide(L)'
;ASKAGIIGLTKSAAKELASRGITVNAIAPGFIKTDMTDVLSDKVKENIAASIPMGSMGTTEDVAKAAAFLASDGARYITGQVLRVDGGMAM
;
A
#
# COMPACT_ATOMS: atom_id res chain seq x y z
N ALA A 1 3.63 -8.89 -12.35
CA ALA A 1 2.93 -7.81 -13.04
C ALA A 1 3.56 -6.46 -12.74
N SER A 2 3.59 -5.56 -13.72
CA SER A 2 4.11 -4.22 -13.52
C SER A 2 3.16 -3.40 -12.64
N LYS A 3 3.70 -2.37 -11.98
CA LYS A 3 2.90 -1.45 -11.18
C LYS A 3 1.78 -0.82 -12.01
N ALA A 4 2.08 -0.40 -13.24
CA ALA A 4 1.09 0.18 -14.15
C ALA A 4 0.00 -0.83 -14.50
N GLY A 5 0.35 -2.11 -14.68
CA GLY A 5 -0.61 -3.17 -14.94
C GLY A 5 -1.57 -3.39 -13.79
N ILE A 6 -1.09 -3.35 -12.55
CA ILE A 6 -1.93 -3.49 -11.36
C ILE A 6 -2.88 -2.30 -11.21
N ILE A 7 -2.40 -1.08 -11.48
CA ILE A 7 -3.25 0.11 -11.45
C ILE A 7 -4.37 0.00 -12.50
N GLY A 8 -4.03 -0.40 -13.73
CA GLY A 8 -5.01 -0.57 -14.80
C GLY A 8 -6.04 -1.64 -14.48
N LEU A 9 -5.61 -2.78 -13.96
CA LEU A 9 -6.51 -3.86 -13.56
C LEU A 9 -7.45 -3.42 -12.44
N THR A 10 -6.93 -2.73 -11.43
CA THR A 10 -7.73 -2.22 -10.32
C THR A 10 -8.82 -1.29 -10.82
N LYS A 11 -8.49 -0.35 -11.68
CA LYS A 11 -9.45 0.62 -12.22
C LYS A 11 -10.49 -0.05 -13.10
N SER A 12 -10.09 -0.99 -13.95
CA SER A 12 -11.02 -1.72 -14.81
C SER A 12 -12.00 -2.56 -13.99
N ALA A 13 -11.50 -3.29 -12.99
CA ALA A 13 -12.34 -4.09 -12.12
C ALA A 13 -13.29 -3.21 -11.30
N ALA A 14 -12.81 -2.06 -10.82
CA ALA A 14 -13.62 -1.11 -10.06
C ALA A 14 -14.80 -0.60 -10.91
N LYS A 15 -14.56 -0.21 -12.15
CA LYS A 15 -15.60 0.26 -13.05
C LYS A 15 -16.64 -0.82 -13.33
N GLU A 16 -16.18 -2.05 -13.56
CA GLU A 16 -17.06 -3.16 -13.89
C GLU A 16 -17.97 -3.56 -12.72
N LEU A 17 -17.45 -3.52 -11.50
CA LEU A 17 -18.14 -4.00 -10.32
C LEU A 17 -18.87 -2.92 -9.51
N ALA A 18 -18.67 -1.65 -9.86
CA ALA A 18 -19.25 -0.53 -9.12
C ALA A 18 -20.78 -0.59 -9.06
N SER A 19 -21.43 -0.99 -10.15
CA SER A 19 -22.90 -1.09 -10.20
C SER A 19 -23.46 -2.15 -9.26
N ARG A 20 -22.63 -3.08 -8.81
CA ARG A 20 -23.03 -4.13 -7.86
C ARG A 20 -22.72 -3.76 -6.41
N GLY A 21 -22.26 -2.54 -6.17
CA GLY A 21 -21.88 -2.09 -4.84
C GLY A 21 -20.55 -2.71 -4.34
N ILE A 22 -19.72 -3.21 -5.25
CA ILE A 22 -18.43 -3.81 -4.91
C ILE A 22 -17.35 -2.79 -5.17
N THR A 23 -16.49 -2.57 -4.16
CA THR A 23 -15.33 -1.69 -4.30
C THR A 23 -14.08 -2.52 -4.58
N VAL A 24 -13.20 -1.99 -5.42
CA VAL A 24 -11.93 -2.62 -5.77
C VAL A 24 -10.83 -1.58 -5.63
N ASN A 25 -9.93 -1.82 -4.70
CA ASN A 25 -8.81 -0.92 -4.43
C ASN A 25 -7.53 -1.74 -4.33
N ALA A 26 -6.40 -1.09 -4.46
CA ALA A 26 -5.10 -1.71 -4.30
C ALA A 26 -4.30 -0.98 -3.23
N ILE A 27 -3.38 -1.70 -2.59
CA ILE A 27 -2.44 -1.14 -1.64
C ILE A 27 -1.04 -1.28 -2.23
N ALA A 28 -0.30 -0.20 -2.22
CA ALA A 28 1.10 -0.18 -2.65
C ALA A 28 1.98 0.10 -1.42
N PRO A 29 2.49 -0.95 -0.75
CA PRO A 29 3.38 -0.75 0.38
C PRO A 29 4.76 -0.28 -0.08
N GLY A 30 5.41 0.53 0.75
CA GLY A 30 6.80 0.89 0.56
C GLY A 30 7.72 -0.12 1.25
N PHE A 31 8.75 0.37 1.94
CA PHE A 31 9.62 -0.51 2.73
C PHE A 31 8.94 -0.90 4.04
N ILE A 32 8.62 -2.19 4.14
CA ILE A 32 7.92 -2.75 5.29
C ILE A 32 8.89 -3.66 6.05
N LYS A 33 8.97 -3.47 7.35
CA LYS A 33 9.82 -4.28 8.22
C LYS A 33 9.27 -5.72 8.28
N THR A 34 10.11 -6.67 7.87
CA THR A 34 9.80 -8.10 7.88
C THR A 34 11.01 -8.86 8.36
N ASP A 35 10.90 -10.17 8.54
CA ASP A 35 12.05 -11.02 8.87
C ASP A 35 13.16 -10.91 7.82
N MET A 36 12.80 -10.69 6.56
CA MET A 36 13.79 -10.50 5.49
C MET A 36 14.58 -9.21 5.64
N THR A 37 13.96 -8.13 6.11
CA THR A 37 14.65 -6.86 6.34
C THR A 37 15.49 -6.91 7.61
N ASP A 38 15.14 -7.72 8.59
CA ASP A 38 15.86 -7.82 9.85
C ASP A 38 17.27 -8.41 9.67
N VAL A 39 17.53 -9.14 8.58
CA VAL A 39 18.86 -9.69 8.29
C VAL A 39 19.77 -8.67 7.60
N LEU A 40 19.27 -7.52 7.22
CA LEU A 40 20.07 -6.45 6.61
C LEU A 40 20.99 -5.82 7.66
N SER A 41 22.14 -5.30 7.21
CA SER A 41 23.04 -4.58 8.12
C SER A 41 22.36 -3.30 8.63
N ASP A 42 22.83 -2.82 9.79
CA ASP A 42 22.32 -1.58 10.37
C ASP A 42 22.52 -0.39 9.43
N LYS A 43 23.64 -0.36 8.72
CA LYS A 43 23.90 0.71 7.75
C LYS A 43 22.90 0.70 6.61
N VAL A 44 22.55 -0.47 6.09
CA VAL A 44 21.55 -0.59 5.02
C VAL A 44 20.18 -0.16 5.53
N LYS A 45 19.81 -0.56 6.74
CA LYS A 45 18.55 -0.15 7.37
C LYS A 45 18.49 1.37 7.56
N GLU A 46 19.58 1.99 8.01
CA GLU A 46 19.67 3.44 8.16
C GLU A 46 19.51 4.15 6.82
N ASN A 47 20.14 3.64 5.77
CA ASN A 47 20.04 4.23 4.43
C ASN A 47 18.61 4.15 3.91
N ILE A 48 17.93 3.03 4.14
CA ILE A 48 16.52 2.87 3.76
C ILE A 48 15.66 3.90 4.52
N ALA A 49 15.82 3.97 5.83
CA ALA A 49 15.07 4.91 6.66
C ALA A 49 15.30 6.36 6.24
N ALA A 50 16.54 6.70 5.88
CA ALA A 50 16.88 8.05 5.44
C ALA A 50 16.20 8.42 4.11
N SER A 51 15.86 7.43 3.26
CA SER A 51 15.18 7.67 1.99
C SER A 51 13.67 7.84 2.16
N ILE A 52 13.12 7.56 3.34
CA ILE A 52 11.70 7.66 3.63
C ILE A 52 11.42 8.99 4.33
N PRO A 53 10.54 9.85 3.79
CA PRO A 53 10.24 11.14 4.43
C PRO A 53 9.83 11.05 5.90
N MET A 54 9.06 10.01 6.29
CA MET A 54 8.70 9.81 7.70
C MET A 54 9.83 9.25 8.55
N GLY A 55 10.95 8.86 7.95
CA GLY A 55 12.17 8.51 8.67
C GLY A 55 12.24 7.08 9.20
N SER A 56 11.27 6.24 8.90
CA SER A 56 11.27 4.84 9.34
C SER A 56 10.51 3.96 8.38
N MET A 57 10.86 2.66 8.38
CA MET A 57 10.07 1.66 7.64
C MET A 57 8.70 1.48 8.29
N GLY A 58 7.71 1.14 7.48
CA GLY A 58 6.41 0.74 7.99
C GLY A 58 6.46 -0.68 8.56
N THR A 59 5.35 -1.08 9.17
CA THR A 59 5.18 -2.43 9.71
C THR A 59 4.11 -3.17 8.92
N THR A 60 4.07 -4.49 9.05
CA THR A 60 3.00 -5.29 8.46
C THR A 60 1.64 -4.87 9.01
N GLU A 61 1.59 -4.41 10.26
CA GLU A 61 0.38 -3.88 10.88
C GLU A 61 -0.11 -2.60 10.19
N ASP A 62 0.80 -1.72 9.78
CA ASP A 62 0.43 -0.51 9.04
C ASP A 62 -0.30 -0.87 7.74
N VAL A 63 0.18 -1.87 7.02
CA VAL A 63 -0.46 -2.34 5.79
C VAL A 63 -1.81 -3.01 6.09
N ALA A 64 -1.85 -3.83 7.14
CA ALA A 64 -3.08 -4.52 7.54
C ALA A 64 -4.18 -3.54 7.95
N LYS A 65 -3.83 -2.47 8.67
CA LYS A 65 -4.81 -1.42 9.05
C LYS A 65 -5.35 -0.69 7.83
N ALA A 66 -4.51 -0.40 6.83
CA ALA A 66 -4.96 0.20 5.59
C ALA A 66 -5.93 -0.72 4.84
N ALA A 67 -5.61 -2.02 4.76
CA ALA A 67 -6.49 -3.00 4.14
C ALA A 67 -7.82 -3.12 4.88
N ALA A 68 -7.79 -3.15 6.20
CA ALA A 68 -8.99 -3.22 7.03
C ALA A 68 -9.89 -1.99 6.82
N PHE A 69 -9.29 -0.80 6.72
CA PHE A 69 -10.06 0.41 6.43
C PHE A 69 -10.76 0.32 5.08
N LEU A 70 -10.04 -0.07 4.02
CA LEU A 70 -10.62 -0.19 2.68
C LEU A 70 -11.72 -1.25 2.60
N ALA A 71 -11.68 -2.26 3.47
CA ALA A 71 -12.72 -3.29 3.55
C ALA A 71 -13.89 -2.89 4.46
N SER A 72 -13.81 -1.77 5.15
CA SER A 72 -14.82 -1.35 6.12
C SER A 72 -15.93 -0.52 5.48
N ASP A 73 -17.03 -0.36 6.20
CA ASP A 73 -18.13 0.50 5.77
C ASP A 73 -17.71 1.96 5.63
N GLY A 74 -16.68 2.39 6.38
CA GLY A 74 -16.12 3.73 6.26
C GLY A 74 -15.53 4.02 4.89
N ALA A 75 -15.18 3.00 4.12
CA ALA A 75 -14.63 3.12 2.79
C ALA A 75 -15.62 2.75 1.68
N ARG A 76 -16.90 2.66 1.98
CA ARG A 76 -17.92 2.18 1.05
C ARG A 76 -18.02 2.97 -0.26
N TYR A 77 -17.58 4.22 -0.25
CA TYR A 77 -17.64 5.10 -1.43
C TYR A 77 -16.27 5.30 -2.08
N ILE A 78 -15.29 4.46 -1.72
CA ILE A 78 -13.93 4.50 -2.24
C ILE A 78 -13.74 3.29 -3.14
N THR A 79 -13.44 3.53 -4.41
CA THR A 79 -13.14 2.45 -5.35
C THR A 79 -12.20 2.93 -6.45
N GLY A 80 -11.47 2.01 -7.05
CA GLY A 80 -10.53 2.31 -8.14
C GLY A 80 -9.27 3.03 -7.69
N GLN A 81 -8.97 3.03 -6.39
CA GLN A 81 -7.85 3.76 -5.84
C GLN A 81 -6.67 2.84 -5.53
N VAL A 82 -5.48 3.42 -5.63
CA VAL A 82 -4.25 2.79 -5.15
C VAL A 82 -3.79 3.59 -3.95
N LEU A 83 -3.86 2.97 -2.77
CA LEU A 83 -3.44 3.61 -1.52
C LEU A 83 -1.99 3.25 -1.24
N ARG A 84 -1.14 4.25 -1.18
CA ARG A 84 0.27 4.05 -0.84
C ARG A 84 0.44 4.06 0.67
N VAL A 85 1.14 3.04 1.18
CA VAL A 85 1.48 2.91 2.60
C VAL A 85 3.01 2.86 2.65
N ASP A 86 3.65 4.02 2.47
CA ASP A 86 5.08 4.11 2.19
C ASP A 86 5.83 5.22 2.93
N GLY A 87 5.19 5.85 3.91
CA GLY A 87 5.81 6.93 4.67
C GLY A 87 6.17 8.16 3.83
N GLY A 88 5.53 8.33 2.68
CA GLY A 88 5.74 9.47 1.78
C GLY A 88 6.82 9.25 0.73
N MET A 89 7.39 8.04 0.62
CA MET A 89 8.51 7.77 -0.27
C MET A 89 8.21 8.08 -1.75
N ALA A 90 6.99 7.82 -2.21
CA ALA A 90 6.58 8.05 -3.58
C ALA A 90 5.92 9.41 -3.82
N MET A 91 6.06 10.30 -2.88
CA MET A 91 5.47 11.63 -2.90
C MET A 91 6.11 12.52 -3.98
#